data_d9510bd3d0de99dc6d4ad2ceaf1f440c
#
_entry.id   d9510bd3d0de99dc6d4ad2ceaf1f440c
#
_cell.length_a   1.000
_cell.length_b   1.000
_cell.length_c   1.000
_cell.angle_alpha   90.00
_cell.angle_beta   90.00
_cell.angle_gamma   90.00
#
_symmetry.space_group_name_H-M   'P 1'
#
loop_
_entity.id
_entity.type
_entity.pdbx_description
1 polymer ?
#
loop_
_entity_poly.entity_id
_entity_poly.type
_entity_poly.pdbx_seq_one_letter_code
_entity_poly.pdbx_strand_id
1 'polypeptide(L)'
;MTTTPANNMDVKRRNRVNTLRCILASGRVSQMELTQKLALSWPTILQNVKELVELGLVREDGMYASTGGRKAKAYAPVRDARVAVGIELAPDHVGVALADLGGNLLRQATGALRFCLEDIYFKYLGGLLQRFVEASGAADRILGVGIALPGIVDGERGVLRESHALEL
;
A
#
# COMPACT_ATOMS: atom_id res chain seq x y z
N MET A 1 -18.45 -25.89 -2.80
CA MET A 1 -17.37 -24.96 -2.41
C MET A 1 -16.73 -25.49 -1.13
N THR A 2 -15.62 -26.18 -1.24
CA THR A 2 -14.89 -26.76 -0.11
C THR A 2 -13.98 -25.67 0.46
N THR A 3 -14.38 -25.09 1.60
CA THR A 3 -13.51 -24.20 2.38
C THR A 3 -12.40 -25.01 3.02
N THR A 4 -11.19 -24.92 2.47
CA THR A 4 -9.98 -25.43 3.12
C THR A 4 -9.86 -24.79 4.50
N PRO A 5 -9.66 -25.55 5.61
CA PRO A 5 -9.49 -24.96 6.93
C PRO A 5 -8.30 -24.02 6.93
N ALA A 6 -8.51 -22.79 7.39
CA ALA A 6 -7.48 -21.77 7.45
C ALA A 6 -6.30 -22.29 8.28
N ASN A 7 -5.12 -22.39 7.67
CA ASN A 7 -3.91 -22.79 8.36
C ASN A 7 -3.60 -21.74 9.44
N ASN A 8 -3.06 -22.18 10.58
CA ASN A 8 -2.68 -21.30 11.70
C ASN A 8 -1.76 -20.14 11.24
N MET A 9 -0.94 -20.36 10.21
CA MET A 9 -0.11 -19.33 9.57
C MET A 9 -0.95 -18.27 8.86
N ASP A 10 -2.03 -18.66 8.18
CA ASP A 10 -2.91 -17.72 7.47
C ASP A 10 -3.68 -16.83 8.45
N VAL A 11 -4.12 -17.40 9.57
CA VAL A 11 -4.78 -16.65 10.65
C VAL A 11 -3.82 -15.63 11.25
N LYS A 12 -2.58 -16.02 11.56
CA LYS A 12 -1.55 -15.11 12.09
C LYS A 12 -1.25 -13.98 11.12
N ARG A 13 -1.05 -14.30 9.83
CA ARG A 13 -0.82 -13.31 8.77
C ARG A 13 -1.98 -12.33 8.68
N ARG A 14 -3.21 -12.82 8.66
CA ARG A 14 -4.42 -11.99 8.59
C ARG A 14 -4.55 -11.07 9.80
N ASN A 15 -4.30 -11.57 11.00
CA ASN A 15 -4.34 -10.79 12.22
C ASN A 15 -3.31 -9.66 12.20
N ARG A 16 -2.08 -9.94 11.75
CA ARG A 16 -1.03 -8.92 11.59
C ARG A 16 -1.40 -7.86 10.56
N VAL A 17 -1.92 -8.25 9.40
CA VAL A 17 -2.40 -7.30 8.38
C VAL A 17 -3.52 -6.43 8.92
N ASN A 18 -4.50 -7.00 9.63
CA ASN A 18 -5.59 -6.24 10.24
C ASN A 18 -5.08 -5.29 11.34
N THR A 19 -4.07 -5.71 12.11
CA THR A 19 -3.42 -4.83 13.10
C THR A 19 -2.77 -3.62 12.43
N LEU A 20 -2.01 -3.82 11.35
CA LEU A 20 -1.41 -2.72 10.59
C LEU A 20 -2.48 -1.79 10.00
N ARG A 21 -3.53 -2.34 9.39
CA ARG A 21 -4.65 -1.54 8.85
C ARG A 21 -5.32 -0.68 9.92
N CYS A 22 -5.53 -1.25 11.10
CA CYS A 22 -6.11 -0.52 12.22
C CYS A 22 -5.20 0.63 12.68
N ILE A 23 -3.88 0.40 12.76
CA ILE A 23 -2.90 1.43 13.12
C ILE A 23 -2.84 2.53 12.05
N LEU A 24 -2.84 2.16 10.76
CA LEU A 24 -2.87 3.12 9.64
C LEU A 24 -4.11 4.02 9.68
N ALA A 25 -5.28 3.42 9.92
CA ALA A 25 -6.55 4.15 10.00
C ALA A 25 -6.65 5.05 11.25
N SER A 26 -6.08 4.62 12.38
CA SER A 26 -6.12 5.38 13.65
C SER A 26 -5.07 6.48 13.70
N GLY A 27 -3.98 6.39 12.94
CA GLY A 27 -2.83 7.30 12.99
C GLY A 27 -1.98 7.12 14.25
N ARG A 28 -2.59 7.09 15.43
CA ARG A 28 -1.96 6.85 16.73
C ARG A 28 -2.90 6.02 17.60
N VAL A 29 -2.39 4.94 18.19
CA VAL A 29 -3.24 3.98 18.91
C VAL A 29 -2.45 3.25 20.00
N SER A 30 -3.13 2.87 21.11
CA SER A 30 -2.57 2.02 22.16
C SER A 30 -2.84 0.53 21.91
N GLN A 31 -2.10 -0.34 22.61
CA GLN A 31 -2.37 -1.78 22.57
C GLN A 31 -3.77 -2.13 23.08
N MET A 32 -4.26 -1.40 24.09
CA MET A 32 -5.60 -1.61 24.63
C MET A 32 -6.68 -1.32 23.58
N GLU A 33 -6.57 -0.19 22.89
CA GLU A 33 -7.50 0.16 21.80
C GLU A 33 -7.45 -0.84 20.66
N LEU A 34 -6.26 -1.34 20.29
CA LEU A 34 -6.12 -2.39 19.27
C LEU A 34 -6.82 -3.68 19.70
N THR A 35 -6.67 -4.08 20.96
CA THR A 35 -7.34 -5.26 21.53
C THR A 35 -8.86 -5.12 21.43
N GLN A 36 -9.40 -3.97 21.78
CA GLN A 36 -10.83 -3.69 21.70
C GLN A 36 -11.34 -3.64 20.26
N LYS A 37 -10.66 -2.88 19.38
CA LYS A 37 -11.09 -2.68 17.99
C LYS A 37 -11.04 -3.96 17.16
N LEU A 38 -10.07 -4.85 17.44
CA LEU A 38 -9.86 -6.07 16.65
C LEU A 38 -10.42 -7.33 17.32
N ALA A 39 -10.91 -7.23 18.55
CA ALA A 39 -11.37 -8.36 19.37
C ALA A 39 -10.32 -9.51 19.44
N LEU A 40 -9.03 -9.14 19.52
CA LEU A 40 -7.92 -10.07 19.65
C LEU A 40 -7.36 -10.06 21.07
N SER A 41 -6.77 -11.17 21.51
CA SER A 41 -6.16 -11.26 22.83
C SER A 41 -4.95 -10.31 22.95
N TRP A 42 -4.67 -9.84 24.17
CA TRP A 42 -3.51 -9.00 24.46
C TRP A 42 -2.17 -9.59 23.97
N PRO A 43 -1.86 -10.89 24.20
CA PRO A 43 -0.64 -11.49 23.68
C PRO A 43 -0.55 -11.47 22.16
N THR A 44 -1.69 -11.67 21.45
CA THR A 44 -1.73 -11.62 19.99
C THR A 44 -1.43 -10.22 19.48
N ILE A 45 -2.03 -9.19 20.08
CA ILE A 45 -1.75 -7.79 19.72
C ILE A 45 -0.30 -7.42 20.00
N LEU A 46 0.23 -7.82 21.17
CA LEU A 46 1.63 -7.57 21.53
C LEU A 46 2.59 -8.16 20.51
N GLN A 47 2.36 -9.41 20.10
CA GLN A 47 3.19 -10.09 19.10
C GLN A 47 3.08 -9.43 17.73
N ASN A 48 1.85 -9.09 17.27
CA ASN A 48 1.64 -8.42 15.99
C ASN A 48 2.33 -7.06 15.93
N VAL A 49 2.18 -6.24 16.99
CA VAL A 49 2.82 -4.93 17.07
C VAL A 49 4.34 -5.05 17.07
N LYS A 50 4.88 -6.00 17.85
CA LYS A 50 6.33 -6.27 17.88
C LYS A 50 6.88 -6.59 16.49
N GLU A 51 6.25 -7.52 15.77
CA GLU A 51 6.64 -7.88 14.41
C GLU A 51 6.53 -6.69 13.44
N LEU A 52 5.49 -5.86 13.56
CA LEU A 52 5.34 -4.68 12.72
C LEU A 52 6.40 -3.60 13.00
N VAL A 53 6.84 -3.47 14.24
CA VAL A 53 7.95 -2.57 14.62
C VAL A 53 9.28 -3.12 14.08
N GLU A 54 9.54 -4.40 14.21
CA GLU A 54 10.72 -5.07 13.65
C GLU A 54 10.81 -4.94 12.12
N LEU A 55 9.66 -4.95 11.44
CA LEU A 55 9.54 -4.70 9.99
C LEU A 55 9.66 -3.21 9.61
N GLY A 56 9.75 -2.30 10.58
CA GLY A 56 9.78 -0.86 10.34
C GLY A 56 8.48 -0.25 9.82
N LEU A 57 7.34 -0.99 9.91
CA LEU A 57 6.03 -0.52 9.44
C LEU A 57 5.26 0.29 10.49
N VAL A 58 5.64 0.11 11.74
CA VAL A 58 5.07 0.79 12.92
C VAL A 58 6.22 1.26 13.81
N ARG A 59 6.04 2.37 14.50
CA ARG A 59 6.98 2.87 15.50
C ARG A 59 6.29 3.08 16.84
N GLU A 60 7.04 3.00 17.93
CA GLU A 60 6.59 3.51 19.22
C GLU A 60 6.50 5.05 19.13
N ASP A 61 5.41 5.62 19.60
CA ASP A 61 5.10 7.05 19.50
C ASP A 61 4.83 7.65 20.90
N GLY A 62 5.70 7.32 21.83
CA GLY A 62 5.64 7.78 23.20
C GLY A 62 4.54 7.10 24.02
N MET A 63 4.00 7.84 24.97
CA MET A 63 2.98 7.37 25.91
C MET A 63 1.72 8.24 25.81
N TYR A 64 0.56 7.64 26.09
CA TYR A 64 -0.65 8.41 26.35
C TYR A 64 -0.56 9.08 27.72
N ALA A 65 -1.14 10.28 27.86
CA ALA A 65 -1.31 10.91 29.15
C ALA A 65 -2.17 10.01 30.07
N SER A 66 -1.72 9.81 31.31
CA SER A 66 -2.45 8.97 32.24
C SER A 66 -3.55 9.79 32.94
N THR A 67 -4.77 9.28 32.95
CA THR A 67 -5.88 9.81 33.75
C THR A 67 -6.03 9.06 35.09
N GLY A 68 -4.89 8.63 35.69
CA GLY A 68 -4.89 7.93 36.99
C GLY A 68 -4.45 6.46 36.94
N GLY A 69 -4.02 5.92 35.77
CA GLY A 69 -3.54 4.55 35.60
C GLY A 69 -2.12 4.47 35.03
N ARG A 70 -1.62 3.24 34.75
CA ARG A 70 -0.33 3.01 34.11
C ARG A 70 -0.33 3.65 32.72
N LYS A 71 0.67 4.47 32.41
CA LYS A 71 0.86 5.08 31.09
C LYS A 71 0.89 3.98 30.00
N ALA A 72 0.02 4.09 29.00
CA ALA A 72 -0.04 3.15 27.88
C ALA A 72 0.89 3.60 26.77
N LYS A 73 1.69 2.68 26.22
CA LYS A 73 2.50 2.94 25.00
C LYS A 73 1.57 3.26 23.84
N ALA A 74 1.95 4.29 23.07
CA ALA A 74 1.33 4.65 21.82
C ALA A 74 2.15 4.09 20.65
N TYR A 75 1.47 3.71 19.58
CA TYR A 75 2.06 3.24 18.33
C TYR A 75 1.51 4.06 17.18
N ALA A 76 2.36 4.39 16.22
CA ALA A 76 2.01 5.10 15.01
C ALA A 76 2.55 4.39 13.76
N PRO A 77 1.90 4.50 12.60
CA PRO A 77 2.40 3.91 11.37
C PRO A 77 3.60 4.72 10.85
N VAL A 78 4.56 4.02 10.24
CA VAL A 78 5.58 4.60 9.37
C VAL A 78 5.04 4.51 7.95
N ARG A 79 4.26 5.54 7.55
CA ARG A 79 3.44 5.49 6.32
C ARG A 79 4.27 5.30 5.06
N ASP A 80 5.43 5.92 4.99
CA ASP A 80 6.34 5.86 3.86
C ASP A 80 7.39 4.72 3.95
N ALA A 81 7.26 3.83 4.95
CA ALA A 81 8.13 2.66 5.06
C ALA A 81 8.07 1.75 3.83
N ARG A 82 6.94 1.73 3.16
CA ARG A 82 6.73 1.11 1.86
C ARG A 82 5.84 2.00 1.03
N VAL A 83 6.05 1.98 -0.29
CA VAL A 83 5.31 2.79 -1.25
C VAL A 83 4.89 1.94 -2.44
N ALA A 84 3.90 2.41 -3.18
CA ALA A 84 3.49 1.82 -4.45
C ALA A 84 3.54 2.88 -5.55
N VAL A 85 3.86 2.45 -6.76
CA VAL A 85 3.77 3.29 -7.96
C VAL A 85 2.49 2.97 -8.70
N GLY A 86 1.75 4.00 -9.08
CA GLY A 86 0.62 3.93 -10.02
C GLY A 86 1.02 4.52 -11.36
N ILE A 87 0.60 3.90 -12.44
CA ILE A 87 0.70 4.43 -13.81
C ILE A 87 -0.71 4.52 -14.37
N GLU A 88 -1.07 5.67 -14.87
CA GLU A 88 -2.31 5.89 -15.64
C GLU A 88 -1.94 6.02 -17.11
N LEU A 89 -2.54 5.19 -17.95
CA LEU A 89 -2.42 5.29 -19.41
C LEU A 89 -3.71 5.89 -19.96
N ALA A 90 -3.60 7.08 -20.52
CA ALA A 90 -4.70 7.79 -21.18
C ALA A 90 -4.41 7.97 -22.70
N PRO A 91 -5.40 8.32 -23.52
CA PRO A 91 -5.20 8.48 -24.97
C PRO A 91 -4.13 9.50 -25.34
N ASP A 92 -3.98 10.55 -24.57
CA ASP A 92 -3.14 11.72 -24.87
C ASP A 92 -2.05 12.01 -23.82
N HIS A 93 -2.07 11.29 -22.71
CA HIS A 93 -1.09 11.49 -21.64
C HIS A 93 -0.81 10.21 -20.84
N VAL A 94 0.26 10.26 -20.06
CA VAL A 94 0.61 9.26 -19.05
C VAL A 94 0.73 9.96 -17.70
N GLY A 95 0.02 9.44 -16.69
CA GLY A 95 0.18 9.82 -15.30
C GLY A 95 1.07 8.83 -14.55
N VAL A 96 1.93 9.31 -13.66
CA VAL A 96 2.68 8.47 -12.70
C VAL A 96 2.50 9.03 -11.31
N ALA A 97 2.22 8.17 -10.35
CA ALA A 97 1.98 8.54 -8.96
C ALA A 97 2.76 7.64 -8.00
N LEU A 98 3.16 8.18 -6.86
CA LEU A 98 3.75 7.44 -5.74
C LEU A 98 2.83 7.61 -4.54
N ALA A 99 2.39 6.50 -3.96
CA ALA A 99 1.51 6.48 -2.81
C ALA A 99 2.15 5.75 -1.62
N ASP A 100 1.85 6.21 -0.40
CA ASP A 100 2.26 5.56 0.85
C ASP A 100 1.34 4.36 1.20
N LEU A 101 1.65 3.67 2.32
CA LEU A 101 0.85 2.56 2.86
C LEU A 101 -0.58 2.95 3.23
N GLY A 102 -0.84 4.22 3.46
CA GLY A 102 -2.17 4.75 3.76
C GLY A 102 -2.97 5.14 2.52
N GLY A 103 -2.36 5.07 1.33
CA GLY A 103 -2.95 5.53 0.08
C GLY A 103 -2.82 7.04 -0.14
N ASN A 104 -2.02 7.74 0.68
CA ASN A 104 -1.79 9.16 0.47
C ASN A 104 -0.83 9.35 -0.70
N LEU A 105 -1.15 10.29 -1.57
CA LEU A 105 -0.31 10.66 -2.70
C LEU A 105 0.92 11.42 -2.18
N LEU A 106 2.11 10.86 -2.42
CA LEU A 106 3.39 11.48 -2.04
C LEU A 106 3.98 12.32 -3.17
N ARG A 107 3.80 11.87 -4.40
CA ARG A 107 4.31 12.52 -5.60
C ARG A 107 3.49 12.11 -6.81
N GLN A 108 3.36 13.01 -7.78
CA GLN A 108 2.76 12.71 -9.08
C GLN A 108 3.47 13.50 -10.18
N ALA A 109 3.40 12.97 -11.39
CA ALA A 109 3.84 13.62 -12.60
C ALA A 109 2.94 13.19 -13.77
N THR A 110 2.74 14.08 -14.72
CA THR A 110 1.99 13.80 -15.95
C THR A 110 2.86 14.22 -17.13
N GLY A 111 2.92 13.38 -18.16
CA GLY A 111 3.62 13.65 -19.40
C GLY A 111 2.64 13.59 -20.57
N ALA A 112 2.70 14.57 -21.48
CA ALA A 112 1.97 14.50 -22.74
C ALA A 112 2.60 13.41 -23.62
N LEU A 113 1.86 12.32 -23.83
CA LEU A 113 2.28 11.19 -24.62
C LEU A 113 1.05 10.51 -25.19
N ARG A 114 0.86 10.61 -26.49
CA ARG A 114 -0.25 9.94 -27.18
C ARG A 114 -0.01 8.43 -27.14
N PHE A 115 -1.03 7.70 -26.72
CA PHE A 115 -0.97 6.25 -26.67
C PHE A 115 -0.77 5.62 -28.06
N CYS A 116 0.12 4.68 -28.18
CA CYS A 116 0.26 3.77 -29.31
C CYS A 116 0.89 2.45 -28.90
N LEU A 117 0.61 1.37 -29.64
CA LEU A 117 1.17 0.03 -29.39
C LEU A 117 2.52 -0.17 -30.10
N GLU A 118 3.42 0.79 -29.95
CA GLU A 118 4.75 0.73 -30.56
C GLU A 118 5.84 0.66 -29.48
N ASP A 119 6.95 0.00 -29.80
CA ASP A 119 8.10 -0.12 -28.90
C ASP A 119 8.63 1.22 -28.39
N ILE A 120 8.54 2.27 -29.21
CA ILE A 120 8.99 3.61 -28.84
C ILE A 120 8.16 4.19 -27.69
N TYR A 121 6.85 3.93 -27.67
CA TYR A 121 5.98 4.34 -26.58
C TYR A 121 6.40 3.70 -25.26
N PHE A 122 6.60 2.39 -25.25
CA PHE A 122 6.98 1.65 -24.05
C PHE A 122 8.39 1.99 -23.57
N LYS A 123 9.31 2.28 -24.47
CA LYS A 123 10.66 2.79 -24.13
C LYS A 123 10.58 4.16 -23.45
N TYR A 124 9.74 5.06 -23.98
CA TYR A 124 9.54 6.37 -23.38
C TYR A 124 8.89 6.26 -21.99
N LEU A 125 7.84 5.44 -21.87
CA LEU A 125 7.16 5.16 -20.59
C LEU A 125 8.13 4.61 -19.56
N GLY A 126 8.96 3.63 -19.94
CA GLY A 126 10.00 3.06 -19.08
C GLY A 126 11.00 4.10 -18.59
N GLY A 127 11.47 4.98 -19.49
CA GLY A 127 12.39 6.07 -19.13
C GLY A 127 11.73 7.13 -18.21
N LEU A 128 10.45 7.42 -18.42
CA LEU A 128 9.70 8.32 -17.54
C LEU A 128 9.55 7.74 -16.13
N LEU A 129 9.16 6.46 -16.05
CA LEU A 129 9.03 5.74 -14.80
C LEU A 129 10.36 5.66 -14.05
N GLN A 130 11.43 5.32 -14.73
CA GLN A 130 12.77 5.24 -14.13
C GLN A 130 13.16 6.58 -13.49
N ARG A 131 13.08 7.68 -14.26
CA ARG A 131 13.39 9.03 -13.75
C ARG A 131 12.49 9.44 -12.58
N PHE A 132 11.20 9.09 -12.64
CA PHE A 132 10.26 9.38 -11.56
C PHE A 132 10.63 8.65 -10.26
N VAL A 133 10.96 7.36 -10.36
CA VAL A 133 11.39 6.52 -9.23
C VAL A 133 12.72 7.01 -8.66
N GLU A 134 13.72 7.26 -9.50
CA GLU A 134 15.02 7.79 -9.07
C GLU A 134 14.87 9.13 -8.33
N ALA A 135 14.10 10.05 -8.91
CA ALA A 135 13.85 11.36 -8.31
C ALA A 135 12.98 11.30 -7.02
N SER A 136 12.30 10.20 -6.75
CA SER A 136 11.54 10.00 -5.50
C SER A 136 12.42 9.60 -4.32
N GLY A 137 13.60 9.02 -4.57
CA GLY A 137 14.46 8.44 -3.53
C GLY A 137 13.84 7.25 -2.79
N ALA A 138 12.84 6.58 -3.41
CA ALA A 138 12.06 5.52 -2.77
C ALA A 138 12.22 4.15 -3.43
N ALA A 139 13.19 3.98 -4.32
CA ALA A 139 13.35 2.77 -5.15
C ALA A 139 13.40 1.47 -4.32
N ASP A 140 14.09 1.48 -3.19
CA ASP A 140 14.26 0.36 -2.27
C ASP A 140 13.00 0.03 -1.44
N ARG A 141 12.02 0.95 -1.43
CA ARG A 141 10.78 0.83 -0.64
C ARG A 141 9.55 0.52 -1.50
N ILE A 142 9.70 0.42 -2.82
CA ILE A 142 8.59 0.16 -3.74
C ILE A 142 8.13 -1.29 -3.60
N LEU A 143 6.84 -1.50 -3.30
CA LEU A 143 6.19 -2.81 -3.23
C LEU A 143 5.84 -3.37 -4.61
N GLY A 144 5.54 -2.49 -5.55
CA GLY A 144 5.13 -2.85 -6.90
C GLY A 144 4.57 -1.67 -7.67
N VAL A 145 4.19 -1.96 -8.92
CA VAL A 145 3.61 -1.01 -9.86
C VAL A 145 2.20 -1.47 -10.22
N GLY A 146 1.23 -0.59 -10.08
CA GLY A 146 -0.13 -0.77 -10.57
C GLY A 146 -0.33 0.04 -11.85
N ILE A 147 -1.04 -0.52 -12.84
CA ILE A 147 -1.35 0.17 -14.08
C ILE A 147 -2.87 0.32 -14.18
N ALA A 148 -3.32 1.55 -14.35
CA ALA A 148 -4.69 1.90 -14.67
C ALA A 148 -4.78 2.27 -16.16
N LEU A 149 -5.72 1.68 -16.86
CA LEU A 149 -6.00 1.97 -18.25
C LEU A 149 -7.51 1.88 -18.51
N PRO A 150 -8.06 2.70 -19.41
CA PRO A 150 -9.47 2.62 -19.74
C PRO A 150 -9.76 1.38 -20.58
N GLY A 151 -10.82 0.63 -20.25
CA GLY A 151 -11.26 -0.50 -21.05
C GLY A 151 -11.80 -1.67 -20.24
N ILE A 152 -12.11 -2.74 -20.93
CA ILE A 152 -12.64 -3.99 -20.36
C ILE A 152 -11.50 -4.99 -20.21
N VAL A 153 -11.16 -5.32 -18.97
CA VAL A 153 -10.07 -6.24 -18.64
C VAL A 153 -10.64 -7.63 -18.29
N ASP A 154 -10.06 -8.67 -18.89
CA ASP A 154 -10.25 -10.04 -18.46
C ASP A 154 -9.35 -10.29 -17.23
N GLY A 155 -9.95 -10.24 -16.03
CA GLY A 155 -9.21 -10.36 -14.77
C GLY A 155 -8.56 -11.73 -14.55
N GLU A 156 -9.05 -12.80 -15.21
CA GLU A 156 -8.47 -14.14 -15.09
C GLU A 156 -7.21 -14.28 -15.96
N ARG A 157 -7.24 -13.67 -17.14
CA ARG A 157 -6.13 -13.72 -18.11
C ARG A 157 -5.17 -12.54 -17.98
N GLY A 158 -5.57 -11.46 -17.28
CA GLY A 158 -4.81 -10.23 -17.18
C GLY A 158 -4.64 -9.50 -18.54
N VAL A 159 -5.66 -9.62 -19.41
CA VAL A 159 -5.61 -9.10 -20.78
C VAL A 159 -6.68 -8.02 -20.94
N LEU A 160 -6.30 -6.87 -21.53
CA LEU A 160 -7.25 -5.89 -22.00
C LEU A 160 -7.99 -6.46 -23.22
N ARG A 161 -9.32 -6.59 -23.15
CA ARG A 161 -10.17 -7.10 -24.24
C ARG A 161 -10.52 -6.03 -25.24
N GLU A 162 -10.85 -4.86 -24.73
CA GLU A 162 -11.36 -3.76 -25.53
C GLU A 162 -11.11 -2.43 -24.83
N SER A 163 -10.74 -1.42 -25.56
CA SER A 163 -10.64 -0.05 -25.09
C SER A 163 -10.99 0.94 -26.19
N HIS A 164 -12.21 1.45 -26.18
CA HIS A 164 -12.62 2.50 -27.12
C HIS A 164 -11.78 3.78 -26.97
N ALA A 165 -11.36 4.09 -25.73
CA ALA A 165 -10.55 5.28 -25.47
C ALA A 165 -9.14 5.18 -26.03
N LEU A 166 -8.55 3.96 -26.03
CA LEU A 166 -7.22 3.69 -26.56
C LEU A 166 -7.25 3.17 -28.00
N GLU A 167 -8.42 3.06 -28.62
CA GLU A 167 -8.62 2.51 -29.98
C GLU A 167 -8.13 1.06 -30.10
N LEU A 168 -8.41 0.22 -29.08
CA LEU A 168 -8.01 -1.18 -28.98
C LEU A 168 -9.24 -2.10 -28.90
#